data_a1447c221821fc125fd4835863534be3
#
_entry.id   a1447c221821fc125fd4835863534be3
#
_cell.length_a   1.000
_cell.length_b   1.000
_cell.length_c   1.000
_cell.angle_alpha   90.00
_cell.angle_beta   90.00
_cell.angle_gamma   90.00
#
_symmetry.space_group_name_H-M   'P 1'
#
loop_
_entity.id
_entity.type
_entity.pdbx_description
1 polymer ?
#
loop_
_entity_poly.entity_id
_entity_poly.type
_entity_poly.pdbx_seq_one_letter_code
_entity_poly.pdbx_strand_id
1 'polypeptide(L)'
;MNITVLKFGGTSMNDHQTWKKVLEIIKSYEYPVVVVSATARTTRQLIEAGKVAASQDMERANQIIKDIKQRHQELVDHFLEENPHQKNALIKESCYKKIDEKISYLSKMLQYAFKKKDLPAALQDSIAAVGEQISSYLLAQCGLATDQLTQHIEAKKLIKTDAEYGGANPNRALINQKCGSIETILDSGFTPIIGGFYGEAPDGTTTTLGFEGSDYTASLIGGAVHAKAIEIWTDVSGIYTCDPRFVSEAQPINELSYFDATEMAYFGAKVLHPATLKPAQERNIPVFVKNMFEADAPGTRIVRESHSQKEVLAISFKQSMTLVTVSAYETVMGYSFLTKVFAALEKLRIPVDAVNTTEASVTIALQSSDTLTELSQALIEVGTVHIEPQKGLISLIGCSLHAANQLTATVFQSLGELPIDMITFTKEKRILSVVIDENHTIEATKLLHRSVFG
;
A
#
# COMPACT_ATOMS: atom_id res chain seq x y z
N MET A 1 23.77 -0.90 17.49
CA MET A 1 22.63 0.03 17.75
C MET A 1 21.31 -0.69 17.71
N ASN A 2 20.33 -0.31 18.55
CA ASN A 2 18.96 -0.80 18.47
C ASN A 2 18.13 0.08 17.52
N ILE A 3 18.39 -0.01 16.23
CA ILE A 3 17.72 0.82 15.22
C ILE A 3 16.24 0.43 15.09
N THR A 4 15.35 1.42 15.11
CA THR A 4 13.94 1.24 14.77
C THR A 4 13.60 2.06 13.53
N VAL A 5 13.03 1.41 12.50
CA VAL A 5 12.57 2.12 11.31
C VAL A 5 11.12 2.54 11.51
N LEU A 6 10.85 3.83 11.43
CA LEU A 6 9.53 4.43 11.60
C LEU A 6 9.02 4.90 10.24
N LYS A 7 7.90 4.35 9.78
CA LYS A 7 7.27 4.81 8.53
C LYS A 7 5.98 5.57 8.83
N PHE A 8 5.86 6.75 8.26
CA PHE A 8 4.66 7.58 8.36
C PHE A 8 3.97 7.70 7.00
N GLY A 9 2.67 7.32 6.96
CA GLY A 9 1.86 7.34 5.74
C GLY A 9 1.39 8.73 5.34
N GLY A 10 0.69 8.84 4.20
CA GLY A 10 0.20 10.12 3.68
C GLY A 10 -0.79 10.83 4.62
N THR A 11 -1.62 10.09 5.37
CA THR A 11 -2.52 10.66 6.41
C THR A 11 -1.73 11.23 7.57
N SER A 12 -0.61 10.60 7.94
CA SER A 12 0.32 11.09 8.96
C SER A 12 1.12 12.31 8.52
N MET A 13 1.18 12.57 7.21
CA MET A 13 1.91 13.68 6.61
C MET A 13 0.98 14.81 6.10
N ASN A 14 -0.27 14.84 6.56
CA ASN A 14 -1.32 15.69 5.99
C ASN A 14 -1.13 17.20 6.24
N ASP A 15 -0.79 17.57 7.46
CA ASP A 15 -0.75 18.96 7.92
C ASP A 15 0.31 19.18 9.03
N HIS A 16 0.44 20.42 9.49
CA HIS A 16 1.39 20.82 10.53
C HIS A 16 1.13 20.14 11.88
N GLN A 17 -0.13 19.86 12.22
CA GLN A 17 -0.49 19.18 13.49
C GLN A 17 -0.04 17.72 13.48
N THR A 18 -0.25 17.04 12.35
CA THR A 18 0.23 15.67 12.16
C THR A 18 1.76 15.63 12.16
N TRP A 19 2.45 16.61 11.56
CA TRP A 19 3.92 16.69 11.59
C TRP A 19 4.47 16.88 13.00
N LYS A 20 3.81 17.68 13.82
CA LYS A 20 4.18 17.83 15.23
C LYS A 20 4.12 16.49 15.96
N LYS A 21 3.04 15.74 15.80
CA LYS A 21 2.92 14.38 16.37
C LYS A 21 3.97 13.42 15.85
N VAL A 22 4.26 13.46 14.54
CA VAL A 22 5.34 12.66 13.94
C VAL A 22 6.67 12.93 14.63
N LEU A 23 7.03 14.21 14.83
CA LEU A 23 8.27 14.60 15.50
C LEU A 23 8.27 14.23 17.00
N GLU A 24 7.12 14.31 17.68
CA GLU A 24 6.97 13.83 19.06
C GLU A 24 7.21 12.32 19.17
N ILE A 25 6.66 11.53 18.23
CA ILE A 25 6.89 10.09 18.17
C ILE A 25 8.37 9.79 17.90
N ILE A 26 8.98 10.43 16.92
CA ILE A 26 10.40 10.24 16.59
C ILE A 26 11.30 10.46 17.81
N LYS A 27 11.01 11.50 18.61
CA LYS A 27 11.79 11.86 19.81
C LYS A 27 11.77 10.77 20.90
N SER A 28 10.80 9.86 20.88
CA SER A 28 10.72 8.78 21.88
C SER A 28 11.65 7.59 21.59
N TYR A 29 12.34 7.60 20.46
CA TYR A 29 13.25 6.52 20.04
C TYR A 29 14.72 6.95 20.16
N GLU A 30 15.57 6.01 20.54
CA GLU A 30 17.01 6.24 20.69
C GLU A 30 17.74 6.33 19.34
N TYR A 31 17.44 5.39 18.43
CA TYR A 31 18.04 5.33 17.08
C TYR A 31 16.95 5.18 16.00
N PRO A 32 16.15 6.23 15.76
CA PRO A 32 15.10 6.18 14.76
C PRO A 32 15.65 6.42 13.35
N VAL A 33 15.16 5.64 12.39
CA VAL A 33 15.31 5.89 10.95
C VAL A 33 13.92 6.14 10.40
N VAL A 34 13.69 7.30 9.80
CA VAL A 34 12.36 7.75 9.45
C VAL A 34 12.12 7.68 7.95
N VAL A 35 11.04 7.02 7.54
CA VAL A 35 10.57 6.97 6.15
C VAL A 35 9.20 7.64 6.07
N VAL A 36 9.06 8.62 5.19
CA VAL A 36 7.81 9.36 5.02
C VAL A 36 7.25 9.26 3.62
N SER A 37 5.94 9.24 3.53
CA SER A 37 5.20 9.40 2.27
C SER A 37 5.09 10.88 1.89
N ALA A 38 4.62 11.16 0.67
CA ALA A 38 4.16 12.48 0.29
C ALA A 38 3.05 12.98 1.24
N THR A 39 2.87 14.29 1.32
CA THR A 39 1.68 14.88 1.97
C THR A 39 0.41 14.37 1.30
N ALA A 40 -0.69 14.25 2.07
CA ALA A 40 -1.92 13.64 1.59
C ALA A 40 -2.36 14.14 0.21
N ARG A 41 -2.73 13.23 -0.68
CA ARG A 41 -3.21 13.44 -2.05
C ARG A 41 -2.15 13.95 -3.05
N THR A 42 -0.94 14.34 -2.61
CA THR A 42 0.08 14.95 -3.49
C THR A 42 0.48 14.04 -4.65
N THR A 43 0.79 12.77 -4.40
CA THR A 43 1.20 11.83 -5.44
C THR A 43 0.11 11.68 -6.52
N ARG A 44 -1.17 11.58 -6.11
CA ARG A 44 -2.31 11.53 -7.06
C ARG A 44 -2.40 12.80 -7.90
N GLN A 45 -2.29 13.98 -7.28
CA GLN A 45 -2.32 15.27 -7.97
C GLN A 45 -1.14 15.43 -8.95
N LEU A 46 0.04 14.96 -8.58
CA LEU A 46 1.22 14.97 -9.45
C LEU A 46 1.01 14.12 -10.71
N ILE A 47 0.50 12.89 -10.54
CA ILE A 47 0.17 12.01 -11.67
C ILE A 47 -0.93 12.63 -12.54
N GLU A 48 -1.97 13.23 -11.94
CA GLU A 48 -3.01 13.96 -12.66
C GLU A 48 -2.42 15.11 -13.46
N ALA A 49 -1.54 15.94 -12.88
CA ALA A 49 -0.89 17.03 -13.61
C ALA A 49 -0.11 16.53 -14.83
N GLY A 50 0.59 15.39 -14.71
CA GLY A 50 1.28 14.74 -15.84
C GLY A 50 0.32 14.30 -16.95
N LYS A 51 -0.78 13.64 -16.60
CA LYS A 51 -1.81 13.20 -17.56
C LYS A 51 -2.49 14.37 -18.25
N VAL A 52 -2.87 15.39 -17.51
CA VAL A 52 -3.52 16.61 -18.01
C VAL A 52 -2.58 17.36 -18.96
N ALA A 53 -1.29 17.50 -18.63
CA ALA A 53 -0.30 18.08 -19.51
C ALA A 53 -0.15 17.29 -20.82
N ALA A 54 -0.07 15.96 -20.76
CA ALA A 54 -0.02 15.10 -21.94
C ALA A 54 -1.29 15.22 -22.81
N SER A 55 -2.44 15.47 -22.20
CA SER A 55 -3.74 15.71 -22.87
C SER A 55 -3.88 17.14 -23.41
N GLN A 56 -2.80 17.94 -23.42
CA GLN A 56 -2.73 19.31 -23.99
C GLN A 56 -3.45 20.39 -23.16
N ASP A 57 -3.73 20.16 -21.89
CA ASP A 57 -4.27 21.17 -20.97
C ASP A 57 -3.18 21.63 -19.98
N MET A 58 -2.29 22.48 -20.46
CA MET A 58 -1.17 22.99 -19.65
C MET A 58 -1.62 24.00 -18.59
N GLU A 59 -2.75 24.69 -18.81
CA GLU A 59 -3.30 25.63 -17.84
C GLU A 59 -3.75 24.90 -16.56
N ARG A 60 -4.53 23.85 -16.70
CA ARG A 60 -4.97 23.00 -15.59
C ARG A 60 -3.77 22.32 -14.91
N ALA A 61 -2.80 21.80 -15.66
CA ALA A 61 -1.59 21.22 -15.10
C ALA A 61 -0.81 22.22 -14.23
N ASN A 62 -0.65 23.47 -14.72
CA ASN A 62 0.01 24.54 -13.96
C ASN A 62 -0.78 24.94 -12.71
N GLN A 63 -2.12 24.94 -12.75
CA GLN A 63 -2.94 25.21 -11.56
C GLN A 63 -2.71 24.14 -10.49
N ILE A 64 -2.71 22.86 -10.86
CA ILE A 64 -2.46 21.74 -9.91
C ILE A 64 -1.11 21.91 -9.21
N ILE A 65 -0.03 22.21 -9.94
CA ILE A 65 1.29 22.36 -9.31
C ILE A 65 1.40 23.64 -8.47
N LYS A 66 0.67 24.70 -8.83
CA LYS A 66 0.56 25.91 -8.00
C LYS A 66 -0.12 25.62 -6.67
N ASP A 67 -1.19 24.86 -6.69
CA ASP A 67 -1.92 24.45 -5.47
C ASP A 67 -1.06 23.56 -4.56
N ILE A 68 -0.29 22.63 -5.17
CA ILE A 68 0.70 21.82 -4.45
C ILE A 68 1.76 22.71 -3.80
N LYS A 69 2.33 23.67 -4.53
CA LYS A 69 3.30 24.62 -4.01
C LYS A 69 2.76 25.38 -2.82
N GLN A 70 1.60 26.03 -2.98
CA GLN A 70 0.95 26.84 -1.95
C GLN A 70 0.71 26.03 -0.68
N ARG A 71 0.12 24.85 -0.80
CA ARG A 71 -0.16 23.96 0.35
C ARG A 71 1.09 23.59 1.14
N HIS A 72 2.22 23.31 0.47
CA HIS A 72 3.47 23.00 1.17
C HIS A 72 4.08 24.22 1.84
N GLN A 73 3.94 25.42 1.25
CA GLN A 73 4.37 26.67 1.88
C GLN A 73 3.53 27.00 3.14
N GLU A 74 2.21 26.89 3.03
CA GLU A 74 1.29 27.09 4.15
C GLU A 74 1.56 26.10 5.29
N LEU A 75 1.85 24.83 4.96
CA LEU A 75 2.20 23.81 5.95
C LEU A 75 3.46 24.21 6.73
N VAL A 76 4.51 24.66 6.04
CA VAL A 76 5.74 25.13 6.70
C VAL A 76 5.47 26.36 7.54
N ASP A 77 4.70 27.32 7.03
CA ASP A 77 4.38 28.57 7.76
C ASP A 77 3.64 28.29 9.07
N HIS A 78 2.55 27.54 9.01
CA HIS A 78 1.79 27.17 10.18
C HIS A 78 2.62 26.35 11.18
N PHE A 79 3.46 25.43 10.70
CA PHE A 79 4.34 24.67 11.58
C PHE A 79 5.32 25.56 12.33
N LEU A 80 5.95 26.51 11.65
CA LEU A 80 6.95 27.42 12.24
C LEU A 80 6.32 28.47 13.15
N GLU A 81 5.09 28.92 12.85
CA GLU A 81 4.32 29.82 13.71
C GLU A 81 4.00 29.17 15.07
N GLU A 82 3.63 27.88 15.08
CA GLU A 82 3.35 27.16 16.31
C GLU A 82 4.60 26.70 17.07
N ASN A 83 5.76 26.66 16.40
CA ASN A 83 7.02 26.25 16.99
C ASN A 83 8.07 27.38 16.86
N PRO A 84 7.95 28.46 17.65
CA PRO A 84 8.87 29.60 17.56
C PRO A 84 10.28 29.19 17.94
N HIS A 85 11.24 29.39 17.03
CA HIS A 85 12.65 29.05 17.20
C HIS A 85 13.54 30.10 16.53
N GLN A 86 14.74 30.34 17.07
CA GLN A 86 15.67 31.37 16.55
C GLN A 86 16.05 31.18 15.07
N LYS A 87 16.02 29.95 14.59
CA LYS A 87 16.41 29.58 13.20
C LYS A 87 15.21 29.59 12.25
N ASN A 88 13.99 29.94 12.65
CA ASN A 88 12.78 29.80 11.81
C ASN A 88 12.91 30.54 10.47
N ALA A 89 13.52 31.72 10.45
CA ALA A 89 13.74 32.45 9.19
C ALA A 89 14.61 31.65 8.21
N LEU A 90 15.71 31.08 8.67
CA LEU A 90 16.62 30.26 7.84
C LEU A 90 15.95 28.95 7.41
N ILE A 91 15.19 28.32 8.32
CA ILE A 91 14.44 27.08 8.03
C ILE A 91 13.40 27.38 6.96
N LYS A 92 12.62 28.44 7.09
CA LYS A 92 11.62 28.85 6.11
C LYS A 92 12.25 29.10 4.74
N GLU A 93 13.33 29.88 4.68
CA GLU A 93 14.06 30.16 3.44
C GLU A 93 14.54 28.87 2.76
N SER A 94 15.14 27.94 3.53
CA SER A 94 15.59 26.64 3.05
C SER A 94 14.45 25.78 2.50
N CYS A 95 13.31 25.74 3.22
CA CYS A 95 12.12 25.01 2.79
C CYS A 95 11.54 25.59 1.49
N TYR A 96 11.40 26.91 1.42
CA TYR A 96 10.86 27.60 0.23
C TYR A 96 11.74 27.38 -0.99
N LYS A 97 13.05 27.52 -0.83
CA LYS A 97 14.03 27.25 -1.88
C LYS A 97 13.89 25.81 -2.41
N LYS A 98 13.70 24.83 -1.52
CA LYS A 98 13.52 23.43 -1.92
C LYS A 98 12.21 23.21 -2.66
N ILE A 99 11.12 23.81 -2.18
CA ILE A 99 9.82 23.76 -2.87
C ILE A 99 9.96 24.36 -4.27
N ASP A 100 10.55 25.55 -4.41
CA ASP A 100 10.71 26.24 -5.70
C ASP A 100 11.59 25.46 -6.67
N GLU A 101 12.69 24.84 -6.20
CA GLU A 101 13.53 23.93 -6.98
C GLU A 101 12.70 22.77 -7.56
N LYS A 102 11.91 22.10 -6.71
CA LYS A 102 11.13 20.93 -7.13
C LYS A 102 9.95 21.31 -8.03
N ILE A 103 9.29 22.41 -7.77
CA ILE A 103 8.22 22.93 -8.67
C ILE A 103 8.79 23.33 -10.02
N SER A 104 9.95 23.99 -10.06
CA SER A 104 10.63 24.32 -11.33
C SER A 104 11.01 23.06 -12.12
N TYR A 105 11.53 22.04 -11.44
CA TYR A 105 11.83 20.75 -12.05
C TYR A 105 10.57 20.07 -12.60
N LEU A 106 9.49 20.04 -11.80
CA LEU A 106 8.19 19.50 -12.18
C LEU A 106 7.61 20.23 -13.41
N SER A 107 7.68 21.58 -13.45
CA SER A 107 7.20 22.36 -14.59
C SER A 107 7.90 21.98 -15.90
N LYS A 108 9.21 21.70 -15.87
CA LYS A 108 9.95 21.23 -17.05
C LYS A 108 9.48 19.85 -17.52
N MET A 109 9.19 18.95 -16.59
CA MET A 109 8.67 17.63 -16.91
C MET A 109 7.27 17.69 -17.53
N LEU A 110 6.38 18.55 -17.00
CA LEU A 110 5.05 18.77 -17.55
C LEU A 110 5.11 19.41 -18.95
N GLN A 111 6.01 20.36 -19.18
CA GLN A 111 6.24 20.92 -20.52
C GLN A 111 6.73 19.86 -21.51
N TYR A 112 7.56 18.91 -21.05
CA TYR A 112 7.98 17.79 -21.89
C TYR A 112 6.80 16.87 -22.25
N ALA A 113 5.98 16.48 -21.26
CA ALA A 113 4.76 15.68 -21.49
C ALA A 113 3.80 16.39 -22.47
N PHE A 114 3.58 17.69 -22.27
CA PHE A 114 2.77 18.52 -23.17
C PHE A 114 3.28 18.51 -24.61
N LYS A 115 4.58 18.75 -24.81
CA LYS A 115 5.18 18.76 -26.17
C LYS A 115 5.12 17.39 -26.84
N LYS A 116 5.30 16.32 -26.08
CA LYS A 116 5.27 14.94 -26.59
C LYS A 116 3.85 14.40 -26.77
N LYS A 117 2.84 15.02 -26.16
CA LYS A 117 1.46 14.52 -26.08
C LYS A 117 1.40 13.10 -25.49
N ASP A 118 2.32 12.80 -24.58
CA ASP A 118 2.51 11.48 -24.01
C ASP A 118 3.12 11.61 -22.60
N LEU A 119 2.84 10.62 -21.74
CA LEU A 119 3.39 10.52 -20.41
C LEU A 119 4.11 9.16 -20.26
N PRO A 120 5.35 9.05 -20.75
CA PRO A 120 6.14 7.83 -20.60
C PRO A 120 6.28 7.41 -19.12
N ALA A 121 6.31 6.11 -18.84
CA ALA A 121 6.37 5.58 -17.48
C ALA A 121 7.54 6.15 -16.65
N ALA A 122 8.73 6.31 -17.26
CA ALA A 122 9.88 6.93 -16.60
C ALA A 122 9.63 8.39 -16.19
N LEU A 123 8.89 9.14 -17.01
CA LEU A 123 8.53 10.51 -16.71
C LEU A 123 7.46 10.56 -15.63
N GLN A 124 6.49 9.65 -15.68
CA GLN A 124 5.45 9.52 -14.64
C GLN A 124 6.07 9.22 -13.28
N ASP A 125 7.03 8.30 -13.19
CA ASP A 125 7.74 7.98 -11.95
C ASP A 125 8.50 9.19 -11.41
N SER A 126 9.19 9.94 -12.30
CA SER A 126 9.91 11.16 -11.92
C SER A 126 8.99 12.25 -11.39
N ILE A 127 7.80 12.40 -11.97
CA ILE A 127 6.76 13.34 -11.54
C ILE A 127 6.19 12.89 -10.19
N ALA A 128 5.81 11.62 -10.06
CA ALA A 128 5.19 11.07 -8.87
C ALA A 128 6.08 11.19 -7.62
N ALA A 129 7.39 10.96 -7.77
CA ALA A 129 8.37 11.01 -6.68
C ALA A 129 8.60 12.41 -6.07
N VAL A 130 8.18 13.47 -6.75
CA VAL A 130 8.39 14.86 -6.27
C VAL A 130 7.72 15.08 -4.92
N GLY A 131 6.58 14.43 -4.66
CA GLY A 131 5.86 14.55 -3.38
C GLY A 131 6.71 14.15 -2.20
N GLU A 132 7.30 12.96 -2.23
CA GLU A 132 8.15 12.43 -1.17
C GLU A 132 9.49 13.17 -1.07
N GLN A 133 10.02 13.66 -2.18
CA GLN A 133 11.23 14.51 -2.20
C GLN A 133 11.01 15.84 -1.49
N ILE A 134 9.80 16.41 -1.57
CA ILE A 134 9.43 17.63 -0.85
C ILE A 134 9.17 17.30 0.62
N SER A 135 8.24 16.38 0.91
CA SER A 135 7.77 16.13 2.28
C SER A 135 8.91 15.69 3.22
N SER A 136 9.80 14.80 2.77
CA SER A 136 10.93 14.33 3.58
C SER A 136 11.95 15.44 3.90
N TYR A 137 12.22 16.30 2.92
CA TYR A 137 13.10 17.44 3.15
C TYR A 137 12.49 18.45 4.12
N LEU A 138 11.23 18.81 3.91
CA LEU A 138 10.53 19.77 4.77
C LEU A 138 10.41 19.27 6.20
N LEU A 139 10.04 17.99 6.41
CA LEU A 139 9.97 17.42 7.75
C LEU A 139 11.34 17.44 8.45
N ALA A 140 12.43 17.14 7.73
CA ALA A 140 13.76 17.22 8.29
C ALA A 140 14.14 18.67 8.70
N GLN A 141 13.73 19.67 7.94
CA GLN A 141 13.95 21.07 8.32
C GLN A 141 13.07 21.48 9.51
N CYS A 142 11.81 21.07 9.51
CA CYS A 142 10.88 21.34 10.63
C CYS A 142 11.34 20.68 11.94
N GLY A 143 11.96 19.50 11.87
CA GLY A 143 12.57 18.86 13.06
C GLY A 143 13.62 19.75 13.74
N LEU A 144 14.40 20.48 12.97
CA LEU A 144 15.40 21.43 13.53
C LEU A 144 14.74 22.60 14.28
N ALA A 145 13.49 22.97 13.95
CA ALA A 145 12.72 23.97 14.67
C ALA A 145 12.19 23.46 16.02
N THR A 146 12.25 22.16 16.27
CA THR A 146 11.86 21.52 17.53
C THR A 146 13.08 20.98 18.30
N ASP A 147 14.28 21.53 18.03
CA ASP A 147 15.56 21.12 18.63
C ASP A 147 15.92 19.63 18.42
N GLN A 148 15.34 18.98 17.41
CA GLN A 148 15.71 17.63 17.00
C GLN A 148 16.77 17.69 15.90
N LEU A 149 17.87 16.96 16.10
CA LEU A 149 18.94 16.85 15.10
C LEU A 149 18.49 15.89 13.98
N THR A 150 17.69 16.40 13.05
CA THR A 150 17.20 15.66 11.89
C THR A 150 18.02 15.96 10.64
N GLN A 151 18.23 14.95 9.80
CA GLN A 151 18.98 15.06 8.55
C GLN A 151 18.23 14.40 7.40
N HIS A 152 17.95 15.16 6.34
CA HIS A 152 17.36 14.61 5.11
C HIS A 152 18.37 13.76 4.34
N ILE A 153 17.94 12.58 3.92
CA ILE A 153 18.66 11.71 2.98
C ILE A 153 17.81 11.51 1.74
N GLU A 154 18.35 11.84 0.58
CA GLU A 154 17.70 11.57 -0.72
C GLU A 154 17.58 10.05 -0.94
N ALA A 155 16.38 9.52 -1.11
CA ALA A 155 16.14 8.08 -1.23
C ALA A 155 16.94 7.44 -2.38
N LYS A 156 17.16 8.13 -3.49
CA LYS A 156 17.99 7.68 -4.62
C LYS A 156 19.42 7.30 -4.23
N LYS A 157 19.94 7.83 -3.13
CA LYS A 157 21.25 7.46 -2.62
C LYS A 157 21.26 6.07 -1.97
N LEU A 158 20.11 5.63 -1.45
CA LEU A 158 19.94 4.39 -0.71
C LEU A 158 19.23 3.31 -1.53
N ILE A 159 18.12 3.67 -2.17
CA ILE A 159 17.23 2.73 -2.86
C ILE A 159 17.63 2.65 -4.34
N LYS A 160 18.22 1.51 -4.71
CA LYS A 160 18.64 1.18 -6.07
C LYS A 160 17.69 0.12 -6.64
N THR A 161 17.31 0.28 -7.89
CA THR A 161 16.31 -0.56 -8.56
C THR A 161 16.79 -0.97 -9.95
N ASP A 162 16.00 -1.79 -10.64
CA ASP A 162 16.04 -1.90 -12.10
C ASP A 162 15.33 -0.71 -12.77
N ALA A 163 15.09 -0.80 -14.08
CA ALA A 163 14.41 0.23 -14.88
C ALA A 163 12.96 -0.17 -15.24
N GLU A 164 12.31 -1.00 -14.42
CA GLU A 164 10.88 -1.34 -14.56
C GLU A 164 10.04 -0.22 -13.92
N TYR A 165 9.66 0.78 -14.72
CA TYR A 165 8.94 1.94 -14.21
C TYR A 165 7.52 1.63 -13.78
N GLY A 166 7.05 2.30 -12.71
CA GLY A 166 5.73 2.09 -12.10
C GLY A 166 5.68 1.00 -11.04
N GLY A 167 6.73 0.18 -10.92
CA GLY A 167 6.82 -0.95 -9.98
C GLY A 167 8.19 -1.61 -10.01
N ALA A 168 9.25 -0.78 -9.89
CA ALA A 168 10.64 -1.21 -10.04
C ALA A 168 11.07 -2.23 -8.97
N ASN A 169 11.86 -3.21 -9.39
CA ASN A 169 12.41 -4.22 -8.50
C ASN A 169 13.66 -3.68 -7.78
N PRO A 170 13.72 -3.73 -6.44
CA PRO A 170 14.85 -3.23 -5.69
C PRO A 170 16.07 -4.13 -5.82
N ASN A 171 17.24 -3.54 -6.05
CA ASN A 171 18.52 -4.23 -5.98
C ASN A 171 19.00 -4.31 -4.53
N ARG A 172 18.66 -5.38 -3.85
CA ARG A 172 18.89 -5.57 -2.42
C ARG A 172 20.36 -5.53 -2.03
N ALA A 173 21.26 -6.06 -2.88
CA ALA A 173 22.69 -6.06 -2.61
C ALA A 173 23.23 -4.61 -2.55
N LEU A 174 22.86 -3.79 -3.54
CA LEU A 174 23.25 -2.39 -3.55
C LEU A 174 22.59 -1.59 -2.41
N ILE A 175 21.31 -1.85 -2.09
CA ILE A 175 20.61 -1.20 -0.99
C ILE A 175 21.32 -1.50 0.35
N ASN A 176 21.64 -2.77 0.62
CA ASN A 176 22.38 -3.15 1.83
C ASN A 176 23.71 -2.40 1.94
N GLN A 177 24.47 -2.30 0.85
CA GLN A 177 25.73 -1.56 0.82
C GLN A 177 25.51 -0.05 1.08
N LYS A 178 24.52 0.57 0.44
CA LYS A 178 24.27 2.02 0.55
C LYS A 178 23.70 2.43 1.90
N CYS A 179 22.87 1.59 2.52
CA CYS A 179 22.30 1.85 3.83
C CYS A 179 23.33 1.83 4.98
N GLY A 180 24.55 1.33 4.77
CA GLY A 180 25.62 1.43 5.76
C GLY A 180 25.95 2.87 6.19
N SER A 181 25.66 3.86 5.33
CA SER A 181 25.81 5.28 5.69
C SER A 181 24.84 5.76 6.79
N ILE A 182 23.73 5.04 7.01
CA ILE A 182 22.72 5.39 8.02
C ILE A 182 23.31 5.30 9.43
N GLU A 183 24.08 4.27 9.72
CA GLU A 183 24.71 4.08 11.03
C GLU A 183 25.65 5.25 11.38
N THR A 184 26.42 5.74 10.40
CA THR A 184 27.31 6.92 10.62
C THR A 184 26.51 8.18 10.96
N ILE A 185 25.33 8.35 10.38
CA ILE A 185 24.45 9.49 10.67
C ILE A 185 23.88 9.38 12.09
N LEU A 186 23.44 8.19 12.47
CA LEU A 186 22.92 7.91 13.81
C LEU A 186 24.02 8.08 14.89
N ASP A 187 25.25 7.60 14.63
CA ASP A 187 26.40 7.79 15.51
C ASP A 187 26.77 9.26 15.71
N SER A 188 26.48 10.09 14.70
CA SER A 188 26.67 11.54 14.79
C SER A 188 25.51 12.24 15.52
N GLY A 189 24.56 11.50 16.08
CA GLY A 189 23.41 12.03 16.83
C GLY A 189 22.28 12.57 15.96
N PHE A 190 22.33 12.34 14.64
CA PHE A 190 21.27 12.80 13.74
C PHE A 190 20.26 11.71 13.45
N THR A 191 18.98 12.09 13.37
CA THR A 191 17.89 11.23 12.88
C THR A 191 17.76 11.37 11.36
N PRO A 192 18.01 10.29 10.58
CA PRO A 192 17.81 10.32 9.14
C PRO A 192 16.33 10.34 8.77
N ILE A 193 15.93 11.30 7.91
CA ILE A 193 14.58 11.43 7.33
C ILE A 193 14.67 11.16 5.84
N ILE A 194 13.94 10.17 5.35
CA ILE A 194 14.02 9.64 3.99
C ILE A 194 12.64 9.67 3.35
N GLY A 195 12.52 10.11 2.09
CA GLY A 195 11.30 9.93 1.31
C GLY A 195 11.15 8.48 0.87
N GLY A 196 10.00 7.86 1.15
CA GLY A 196 9.72 6.52 0.66
C GLY A 196 9.30 6.47 -0.80
N PHE A 197 8.85 5.28 -1.29
CA PHE A 197 8.20 5.09 -2.57
C PHE A 197 9.10 5.09 -3.81
N TYR A 198 10.22 5.82 -3.85
CA TYR A 198 11.05 5.98 -5.03
C TYR A 198 12.52 5.56 -4.82
N GLY A 199 13.18 5.27 -5.93
CA GLY A 199 14.58 4.89 -6.00
C GLY A 199 15.27 5.39 -7.26
N GLU A 200 16.36 4.74 -7.62
CA GLU A 200 17.19 5.08 -8.77
C GLU A 200 17.54 3.85 -9.59
N ALA A 201 17.25 3.93 -10.89
CA ALA A 201 17.68 2.95 -11.89
C ALA A 201 19.19 3.07 -12.20
N PRO A 202 19.82 2.08 -12.88
CA PRO A 202 21.24 2.10 -13.19
C PRO A 202 21.71 3.31 -14.03
N ASP A 203 20.82 3.88 -14.84
CA ASP A 203 21.08 5.08 -15.67
C ASP A 203 20.89 6.40 -14.91
N GLY A 204 20.55 6.35 -13.61
CA GLY A 204 20.33 7.52 -12.76
C GLY A 204 18.92 8.08 -12.85
N THR A 205 18.00 7.50 -13.62
CA THR A 205 16.60 7.92 -13.67
C THR A 205 15.86 7.56 -12.37
N THR A 206 14.78 8.30 -12.11
CA THR A 206 13.92 8.01 -10.95
C THR A 206 12.95 6.89 -11.29
N THR A 207 12.85 5.93 -10.40
CA THR A 207 11.87 4.83 -10.43
C THR A 207 10.96 4.89 -9.23
N THR A 208 9.78 4.28 -9.32
CA THR A 208 8.88 4.09 -8.17
C THR A 208 8.73 2.60 -7.84
N LEU A 209 8.51 2.30 -6.57
CA LEU A 209 8.37 0.92 -6.07
C LEU A 209 6.92 0.39 -6.17
N GLY A 210 6.03 1.16 -6.80
CA GLY A 210 4.63 0.77 -6.99
C GLY A 210 3.77 1.02 -5.75
N PHE A 211 2.68 0.26 -5.64
CA PHE A 211 1.69 0.41 -4.57
C PHE A 211 2.32 0.17 -3.19
N GLU A 212 1.98 1.01 -2.21
CA GLU A 212 2.58 1.00 -0.85
C GLU A 212 4.11 1.07 -0.84
N GLY A 213 4.70 1.73 -1.84
CA GLY A 213 6.15 1.81 -2.00
C GLY A 213 6.90 2.45 -0.83
N SER A 214 6.24 3.30 -0.01
CA SER A 214 6.86 3.87 1.20
C SER A 214 7.01 2.82 2.30
N ASP A 215 6.04 1.90 2.46
CA ASP A 215 6.13 0.76 3.38
C ASP A 215 7.22 -0.20 2.91
N TYR A 216 7.30 -0.42 1.60
CA TYR A 216 8.36 -1.21 1.01
C TYR A 216 9.74 -0.58 1.25
N THR A 217 9.88 0.72 1.09
CA THR A 217 11.13 1.45 1.41
C THR A 217 11.53 1.23 2.87
N ALA A 218 10.59 1.35 3.81
CA ALA A 218 10.87 1.13 5.24
C ALA A 218 11.34 -0.30 5.52
N SER A 219 10.71 -1.29 4.88
CA SER A 219 11.09 -2.69 5.02
C SER A 219 12.46 -2.99 4.40
N LEU A 220 12.78 -2.41 3.23
CA LEU A 220 14.09 -2.54 2.58
C LEU A 220 15.20 -1.94 3.45
N ILE A 221 14.99 -0.73 3.97
CA ILE A 221 15.95 -0.07 4.87
C ILE A 221 16.08 -0.88 6.16
N GLY A 222 14.96 -1.27 6.78
CA GLY A 222 14.97 -2.08 8.01
C GLY A 222 15.75 -3.37 7.86
N GLY A 223 15.56 -4.08 6.73
CA GLY A 223 16.34 -5.26 6.39
C GLY A 223 17.83 -4.98 6.19
N ALA A 224 18.18 -3.84 5.59
CA ALA A 224 19.55 -3.45 5.28
C ALA A 224 20.36 -3.03 6.53
N VAL A 225 19.72 -2.33 7.47
CA VAL A 225 20.35 -1.88 8.73
C VAL A 225 20.18 -2.86 9.89
N HIS A 226 19.63 -4.06 9.64
CA HIS A 226 19.31 -5.05 10.68
C HIS A 226 18.50 -4.44 11.82
N ALA A 227 17.43 -3.72 11.49
CA ALA A 227 16.62 -3.02 12.46
C ALA A 227 16.05 -3.97 13.53
N LYS A 228 15.92 -3.48 14.75
CA LYS A 228 15.23 -4.19 15.85
C LYS A 228 13.73 -4.34 15.57
N ALA A 229 13.14 -3.34 14.92
CA ALA A 229 11.73 -3.31 14.56
C ALA A 229 11.49 -2.35 13.38
N ILE A 230 10.40 -2.58 12.66
CA ILE A 230 9.84 -1.64 11.69
C ILE A 230 8.44 -1.28 12.19
N GLU A 231 8.13 0.00 12.30
CA GLU A 231 6.84 0.48 12.77
C GLU A 231 6.16 1.31 11.68
N ILE A 232 4.97 0.85 11.28
CA ILE A 232 4.10 1.51 10.30
C ILE A 232 3.07 2.32 11.07
N TRP A 233 3.27 3.62 11.11
CA TRP A 233 2.39 4.59 11.76
C TRP A 233 1.31 5.06 10.80
N THR A 234 0.05 4.87 11.18
CA THR A 234 -1.14 5.16 10.39
C THR A 234 -2.23 5.78 11.27
N ASP A 235 -3.43 5.93 10.74
CA ASP A 235 -4.61 6.47 11.44
C ASP A 235 -5.53 5.39 12.05
N VAL A 236 -5.10 4.12 12.01
CA VAL A 236 -5.83 2.99 12.62
C VAL A 236 -4.97 2.28 13.66
N SER A 237 -5.61 1.77 14.73
CA SER A 237 -4.93 1.18 15.89
C SER A 237 -4.49 -0.28 15.65
N GLY A 238 -4.05 -0.60 14.44
CA GLY A 238 -3.59 -1.93 14.04
C GLY A 238 -4.51 -2.61 13.02
N ILE A 239 -4.38 -3.92 12.94
CA ILE A 239 -5.19 -4.78 12.09
C ILE A 239 -6.34 -5.34 12.94
N TYR A 240 -7.54 -5.38 12.37
CA TYR A 240 -8.76 -5.79 13.05
C TYR A 240 -9.33 -7.10 12.48
N THR A 241 -10.17 -7.77 13.26
CA THR A 241 -10.89 -8.98 12.82
C THR A 241 -11.84 -8.73 11.65
N CYS A 242 -12.24 -7.48 11.43
CA CYS A 242 -12.93 -6.96 10.25
C CYS A 242 -12.70 -5.45 10.17
N ASP A 243 -13.10 -4.80 9.07
CA ASP A 243 -13.04 -3.33 8.96
C ASP A 243 -14.02 -2.68 9.95
N PRO A 244 -13.54 -1.93 10.97
CA PRO A 244 -14.39 -1.35 12.02
C PRO A 244 -15.34 -0.28 11.49
N ARG A 245 -15.11 0.26 10.31
CA ARG A 245 -16.03 1.23 9.66
C ARG A 245 -17.35 0.59 9.25
N PHE A 246 -17.36 -0.71 9.02
CA PHE A 246 -18.54 -1.47 8.61
C PHE A 246 -19.04 -2.42 9.69
N VAL A 247 -18.14 -2.96 10.52
CA VAL A 247 -18.43 -3.88 11.61
C VAL A 247 -17.95 -3.28 12.92
N SER A 248 -18.85 -2.66 13.68
CA SER A 248 -18.53 -1.97 14.95
C SER A 248 -17.97 -2.88 16.03
N GLU A 249 -18.31 -4.18 15.96
CA GLU A 249 -17.86 -5.22 16.89
C GLU A 249 -16.47 -5.79 16.53
N ALA A 250 -15.82 -5.26 15.46
CA ALA A 250 -14.49 -5.69 15.07
C ALA A 250 -13.47 -5.45 16.20
N GLN A 251 -12.66 -6.47 16.48
CA GLN A 251 -11.68 -6.47 17.56
C GLN A 251 -10.27 -6.28 17.00
N PRO A 252 -9.36 -5.56 17.68
CA PRO A 252 -7.97 -5.47 17.30
C PRO A 252 -7.27 -6.84 17.42
N ILE A 253 -6.37 -7.12 16.50
CA ILE A 253 -5.54 -8.32 16.50
C ILE A 253 -4.17 -7.92 17.03
N ASN A 254 -3.78 -8.46 18.17
CA ASN A 254 -2.52 -8.10 18.82
C ASN A 254 -1.29 -8.66 18.10
N GLU A 255 -1.40 -9.88 17.56
CA GLU A 255 -0.28 -10.55 16.90
C GLU A 255 -0.74 -11.37 15.70
N LEU A 256 0.04 -11.29 14.60
CA LEU A 256 -0.15 -12.06 13.37
C LEU A 256 1.20 -12.66 12.92
N SER A 257 1.12 -13.80 12.24
CA SER A 257 2.28 -14.26 11.47
C SER A 257 2.43 -13.43 10.18
N TYR A 258 3.65 -13.38 9.60
CA TYR A 258 3.84 -12.78 8.26
C TYR A 258 2.94 -13.44 7.20
N PHE A 259 2.74 -14.75 7.34
CA PHE A 259 1.86 -15.49 6.44
C PHE A 259 0.41 -14.97 6.54
N ASP A 260 -0.15 -14.92 7.75
CA ASP A 260 -1.52 -14.47 7.97
C ASP A 260 -1.72 -13.01 7.55
N ALA A 261 -0.76 -12.12 7.88
CA ALA A 261 -0.81 -10.72 7.47
C ALA A 261 -0.77 -10.56 5.94
N THR A 262 0.01 -11.39 5.24
CA THR A 262 0.08 -11.42 3.78
C THR A 262 -1.26 -11.87 3.17
N GLU A 263 -1.86 -12.93 3.69
CA GLU A 263 -3.14 -13.43 3.22
C GLU A 263 -4.27 -12.42 3.48
N MET A 264 -4.28 -11.79 4.66
CA MET A 264 -5.25 -10.72 4.98
C MET A 264 -5.14 -9.55 3.99
N ALA A 265 -3.92 -9.12 3.68
CA ALA A 265 -3.68 -8.03 2.73
C ALA A 265 -4.18 -8.39 1.31
N TYR A 266 -3.96 -9.63 0.88
CA TYR A 266 -4.37 -10.11 -0.44
C TYR A 266 -5.91 -10.13 -0.59
N PHE A 267 -6.61 -10.54 0.47
CA PHE A 267 -8.07 -10.67 0.46
C PHE A 267 -8.83 -9.40 0.87
N GLY A 268 -8.17 -8.27 1.07
CA GLY A 268 -8.83 -6.96 1.19
C GLY A 268 -8.66 -6.22 2.50
N ALA A 269 -7.93 -6.77 3.47
CA ALA A 269 -7.50 -5.99 4.64
C ALA A 269 -6.40 -5.02 4.19
N LYS A 270 -6.76 -3.79 3.84
CA LYS A 270 -5.90 -2.76 3.22
C LYS A 270 -4.90 -2.14 4.21
N VAL A 271 -4.16 -2.93 4.96
CA VAL A 271 -3.23 -2.39 5.96
C VAL A 271 -1.77 -2.46 5.49
N LEU A 272 -1.39 -3.52 4.77
CA LEU A 272 -0.02 -3.72 4.27
C LEU A 272 -0.05 -4.54 2.97
N HIS A 273 0.77 -4.18 2.00
CA HIS A 273 0.93 -4.99 0.79
C HIS A 273 1.91 -6.17 1.05
N PRO A 274 1.62 -7.39 0.56
CA PRO A 274 2.46 -8.57 0.79
C PRO A 274 3.95 -8.38 0.46
N ALA A 275 4.25 -7.71 -0.64
CA ALA A 275 5.63 -7.44 -1.05
C ALA A 275 6.40 -6.59 -0.05
N THR A 276 5.72 -5.73 0.73
CA THR A 276 6.36 -4.83 1.70
C THR A 276 6.88 -5.58 2.93
N LEU A 277 6.29 -6.72 3.27
CA LEU A 277 6.72 -7.53 4.42
C LEU A 277 7.93 -8.41 4.14
N LYS A 278 8.18 -8.77 2.87
CA LYS A 278 9.22 -9.75 2.50
C LYS A 278 10.64 -9.43 3.03
N PRO A 279 11.18 -8.19 2.93
CA PRO A 279 12.51 -7.89 3.47
C PRO A 279 12.59 -8.05 5.00
N ALA A 280 11.54 -7.68 5.73
CA ALA A 280 11.45 -7.86 7.18
C ALA A 280 11.35 -9.34 7.56
N GLN A 281 10.49 -10.08 6.86
CA GLN A 281 10.30 -11.53 7.07
C GLN A 281 11.61 -12.33 6.91
N GLU A 282 12.39 -12.06 5.87
CA GLU A 282 13.66 -12.76 5.61
C GLU A 282 14.71 -12.52 6.70
N ARG A 283 14.62 -11.40 7.41
CA ARG A 283 15.52 -11.02 8.50
C ARG A 283 14.91 -11.24 9.88
N ASN A 284 13.70 -11.78 9.97
CA ASN A 284 12.94 -11.95 11.23
C ASN A 284 12.77 -10.64 12.03
N ILE A 285 12.61 -9.51 11.34
CA ILE A 285 12.42 -8.21 11.97
C ILE A 285 10.95 -7.99 12.25
N PRO A 286 10.47 -7.87 13.49
CA PRO A 286 9.07 -7.63 13.77
C PRO A 286 8.58 -6.33 13.14
N VAL A 287 7.38 -6.39 12.54
CA VAL A 287 6.70 -5.23 11.98
C VAL A 287 5.50 -4.89 12.87
N PHE A 288 5.35 -3.63 13.21
CA PHE A 288 4.22 -3.14 14.01
C PHE A 288 3.36 -2.21 13.18
N VAL A 289 2.05 -2.34 13.29
CA VAL A 289 1.09 -1.37 12.77
C VAL A 289 0.51 -0.61 13.94
N LYS A 290 0.74 0.70 14.00
CA LYS A 290 0.44 1.56 15.15
C LYS A 290 -0.36 2.80 14.74
N ASN A 291 -1.19 3.28 15.66
CA ASN A 291 -1.95 4.51 15.47
C ASN A 291 -1.15 5.72 15.96
N MET A 292 -0.91 6.69 15.08
CA MET A 292 -0.22 7.92 15.45
C MET A 292 -1.04 8.83 16.41
N PHE A 293 -2.36 8.65 16.46
CA PHE A 293 -3.23 9.42 17.36
C PHE A 293 -3.41 8.75 18.72
N GLU A 294 -2.99 7.49 18.83
CA GLU A 294 -3.02 6.66 20.05
C GLU A 294 -1.67 5.97 20.21
N ALA A 295 -0.60 6.77 20.35
CA ALA A 295 0.79 6.28 20.31
C ALA A 295 1.12 5.23 21.38
N ASP A 296 0.41 5.25 22.51
CA ASP A 296 0.54 4.29 23.62
C ASP A 296 -0.17 2.96 23.35
N ALA A 297 -1.06 2.91 22.35
CA ALA A 297 -1.73 1.67 21.98
C ALA A 297 -0.71 0.66 21.40
N PRO A 298 -0.79 -0.64 21.76
CA PRO A 298 0.20 -1.64 21.33
C PRO A 298 0.21 -1.86 19.82
N GLY A 299 -0.91 -1.61 19.14
CA GLY A 299 -1.09 -1.91 17.73
C GLY A 299 -1.08 -3.41 17.43
N THR A 300 -0.82 -3.78 16.17
CA THR A 300 -0.65 -5.17 15.75
C THR A 300 0.81 -5.47 15.50
N ARG A 301 1.33 -6.53 16.12
CA ARG A 301 2.68 -7.04 15.92
C ARG A 301 2.66 -8.17 14.87
N ILE A 302 3.51 -8.05 13.84
CA ILE A 302 3.66 -9.07 12.79
C ILE A 302 5.03 -9.72 12.94
N VAL A 303 5.04 -11.04 13.08
CA VAL A 303 6.23 -11.84 13.38
C VAL A 303 6.30 -13.10 12.50
N ARG A 304 7.37 -13.86 12.61
CA ARG A 304 7.53 -15.09 11.83
C ARG A 304 6.48 -16.14 12.16
N GLU A 305 6.26 -16.36 13.44
CA GLU A 305 5.31 -17.35 13.97
C GLU A 305 4.43 -16.67 15.01
N SER A 306 3.14 -16.70 14.82
CA SER A 306 2.17 -16.20 15.79
C SER A 306 1.66 -17.35 16.64
N HIS A 307 1.48 -17.11 17.94
CA HIS A 307 0.91 -18.05 18.88
C HIS A 307 -0.62 -17.96 18.98
N SER A 308 -1.26 -17.26 18.03
CA SER A 308 -2.72 -17.18 18.01
C SER A 308 -3.34 -18.56 17.83
N GLN A 309 -4.20 -18.96 18.78
CA GLN A 309 -4.98 -20.19 18.73
C GLN A 309 -6.39 -19.98 18.15
N LYS A 310 -6.67 -18.79 17.61
CA LYS A 310 -7.99 -18.50 17.04
C LYS A 310 -8.24 -19.34 15.80
N GLU A 311 -9.44 -19.89 15.70
CA GLU A 311 -9.87 -20.69 14.54
C GLU A 311 -10.00 -19.83 13.27
N VAL A 312 -10.46 -18.58 13.41
CA VAL A 312 -10.50 -17.55 12.38
C VAL A 312 -9.79 -16.32 12.90
N LEU A 313 -8.93 -15.73 12.12
CA LEU A 313 -8.19 -14.51 12.47
C LEU A 313 -8.95 -13.25 12.08
N ALA A 314 -9.50 -13.25 10.88
CA ALA A 314 -10.22 -12.08 10.36
C ALA A 314 -11.23 -12.48 9.28
N ILE A 315 -12.17 -11.56 9.06
CA ILE A 315 -13.08 -11.57 7.91
C ILE A 315 -12.81 -10.30 7.11
N SER A 316 -12.54 -10.46 5.83
CA SER A 316 -12.40 -9.36 4.90
C SER A 316 -13.45 -9.45 3.80
N PHE A 317 -13.73 -8.34 3.12
CA PHE A 317 -14.62 -8.36 1.98
C PHE A 317 -14.15 -7.39 0.88
N LYS A 318 -14.53 -7.71 -0.36
CA LYS A 318 -14.37 -6.84 -1.53
C LYS A 318 -15.75 -6.63 -2.15
N GLN A 319 -16.02 -5.41 -2.57
CA GLN A 319 -17.21 -5.04 -3.34
C GLN A 319 -16.83 -4.74 -4.78
N SER A 320 -17.82 -4.52 -5.62
CA SER A 320 -17.64 -4.25 -7.06
C SER A 320 -16.89 -5.37 -7.77
N MET A 321 -17.23 -6.60 -7.41
CA MET A 321 -16.71 -7.79 -8.06
C MET A 321 -17.60 -8.19 -9.23
N THR A 322 -17.01 -8.91 -10.17
CA THR A 322 -17.73 -9.53 -11.30
C THR A 322 -17.40 -11.02 -11.34
N LEU A 323 -18.42 -11.86 -11.47
CA LEU A 323 -18.24 -13.26 -11.83
C LEU A 323 -18.26 -13.39 -13.35
N VAL A 324 -17.26 -14.04 -13.91
CA VAL A 324 -17.16 -14.39 -15.31
C VAL A 324 -17.13 -15.90 -15.42
N THR A 325 -18.21 -16.48 -15.96
CA THR A 325 -18.29 -17.92 -16.21
C THR A 325 -18.10 -18.19 -17.70
N VAL A 326 -17.14 -19.03 -18.03
CA VAL A 326 -16.86 -19.47 -19.39
C VAL A 326 -17.15 -20.96 -19.48
N SER A 327 -18.07 -21.36 -20.35
CA SER A 327 -18.41 -22.75 -20.64
C SER A 327 -17.87 -23.15 -22.01
N ALA A 328 -17.07 -24.22 -22.07
CA ALA A 328 -16.44 -24.66 -23.31
C ALA A 328 -17.49 -25.06 -24.35
N TYR A 329 -17.24 -24.75 -25.63
CA TYR A 329 -18.14 -25.17 -26.73
C TYR A 329 -18.09 -26.69 -26.99
N GLU A 330 -16.95 -27.33 -26.73
CA GLU A 330 -16.78 -28.76 -26.90
C GLU A 330 -16.20 -29.40 -25.63
N THR A 331 -16.70 -30.54 -25.25
CA THR A 331 -16.28 -31.31 -24.07
C THR A 331 -14.91 -31.98 -24.26
N VAL A 332 -14.08 -31.52 -25.19
CA VAL A 332 -12.82 -32.16 -25.55
C VAL A 332 -11.63 -31.48 -24.89
N MET A 333 -11.05 -32.18 -23.93
CA MET A 333 -9.75 -31.92 -23.29
C MET A 333 -9.59 -30.57 -22.59
N GLY A 334 -9.96 -30.50 -21.33
CA GLY A 334 -9.92 -29.32 -20.46
C GLY A 334 -8.61 -28.55 -20.41
N TYR A 335 -7.47 -29.15 -20.78
CA TYR A 335 -6.16 -28.46 -20.73
C TYR A 335 -6.07 -27.25 -21.68
N SER A 336 -6.50 -27.41 -22.94
CA SER A 336 -6.45 -26.36 -23.97
C SER A 336 -7.40 -25.21 -23.62
N PHE A 337 -8.56 -25.53 -23.05
CA PHE A 337 -9.59 -24.58 -22.65
C PHE A 337 -9.06 -23.65 -21.54
N LEU A 338 -8.61 -24.21 -20.43
CA LEU A 338 -8.07 -23.42 -19.31
C LEU A 338 -6.87 -22.57 -19.73
N THR A 339 -5.95 -23.13 -20.53
CA THR A 339 -4.80 -22.38 -21.05
C THR A 339 -5.23 -21.13 -21.82
N LYS A 340 -6.24 -21.22 -22.69
CA LYS A 340 -6.73 -20.08 -23.47
C LYS A 340 -7.41 -19.03 -22.56
N VAL A 341 -8.18 -19.47 -21.57
CA VAL A 341 -8.83 -18.55 -20.61
C VAL A 341 -7.78 -17.76 -19.84
N PHE A 342 -6.78 -18.43 -19.24
CA PHE A 342 -5.74 -17.76 -18.47
C PHE A 342 -4.79 -16.93 -19.34
N ALA A 343 -4.52 -17.32 -20.59
CA ALA A 343 -3.75 -16.51 -21.53
C ALA A 343 -4.46 -15.19 -21.88
N ALA A 344 -5.79 -15.18 -21.97
CA ALA A 344 -6.56 -13.95 -22.17
C ALA A 344 -6.47 -13.01 -20.97
N LEU A 345 -6.56 -13.54 -19.75
CA LEU A 345 -6.39 -12.76 -18.51
C LEU A 345 -4.97 -12.18 -18.39
N GLU A 346 -3.94 -12.96 -18.67
CA GLU A 346 -2.54 -12.55 -18.68
C GLU A 346 -2.29 -11.41 -19.69
N LYS A 347 -2.76 -11.60 -20.94
CA LYS A 347 -2.62 -10.59 -21.99
C LYS A 347 -3.22 -9.24 -21.61
N LEU A 348 -4.37 -9.26 -20.92
CA LEU A 348 -5.07 -8.07 -20.46
C LEU A 348 -4.60 -7.60 -19.05
N ARG A 349 -3.68 -8.34 -18.42
CA ARG A 349 -3.16 -8.08 -17.08
C ARG A 349 -4.26 -7.96 -16.02
N ILE A 350 -5.30 -8.81 -16.12
CA ILE A 350 -6.43 -8.81 -15.19
C ILE A 350 -6.11 -9.75 -14.02
N PRO A 351 -6.01 -9.23 -12.79
CA PRO A 351 -5.82 -10.06 -11.61
C PRO A 351 -7.07 -10.88 -11.31
N VAL A 352 -6.86 -12.10 -10.81
CA VAL A 352 -7.93 -13.03 -10.45
C VAL A 352 -7.97 -13.19 -8.94
N ASP A 353 -9.15 -12.99 -8.34
CA ASP A 353 -9.34 -13.11 -6.89
C ASP A 353 -9.74 -14.54 -6.46
N ALA A 354 -10.60 -15.19 -7.21
CA ALA A 354 -11.00 -16.57 -6.97
C ALA A 354 -11.34 -17.29 -8.28
N VAL A 355 -11.11 -18.59 -8.31
CA VAL A 355 -11.40 -19.46 -9.48
C VAL A 355 -12.07 -20.73 -9.01
N ASN A 356 -13.13 -21.13 -9.71
CA ASN A 356 -13.71 -22.46 -9.60
C ASN A 356 -13.75 -23.10 -10.99
N THR A 357 -13.36 -24.37 -11.10
CA THR A 357 -13.30 -25.06 -12.38
C THR A 357 -14.07 -26.39 -12.33
N THR A 358 -14.73 -26.70 -13.44
CA THR A 358 -15.28 -28.04 -13.71
C THR A 358 -14.61 -28.59 -14.97
N GLU A 359 -15.03 -29.76 -15.45
CA GLU A 359 -14.51 -30.34 -16.69
C GLU A 359 -14.77 -29.46 -17.92
N ALA A 360 -15.87 -28.71 -17.93
CA ALA A 360 -16.36 -27.97 -19.10
C ALA A 360 -16.55 -26.46 -18.84
N SER A 361 -16.25 -25.96 -17.64
CA SER A 361 -16.45 -24.55 -17.31
C SER A 361 -15.42 -24.02 -16.31
N VAL A 362 -15.20 -22.72 -16.35
CA VAL A 362 -14.45 -21.98 -15.34
C VAL A 362 -15.25 -20.76 -14.92
N THR A 363 -15.40 -20.56 -13.61
CA THR A 363 -15.98 -19.36 -13.03
C THR A 363 -14.88 -18.59 -12.31
N ILE A 364 -14.72 -17.33 -12.64
CA ILE A 364 -13.67 -16.46 -12.17
C ILE A 364 -14.30 -15.26 -11.47
N ALA A 365 -13.90 -15.01 -10.23
CA ALA A 365 -14.21 -13.77 -9.53
C ALA A 365 -13.07 -12.78 -9.73
N LEU A 366 -13.38 -11.58 -10.20
CA LEU A 366 -12.39 -10.53 -10.44
C LEU A 366 -12.99 -9.15 -10.13
N GLN A 367 -12.10 -8.19 -9.89
CA GLN A 367 -12.53 -6.80 -9.66
C GLN A 367 -13.10 -6.22 -10.94
N SER A 368 -14.27 -5.57 -10.85
CA SER A 368 -14.89 -4.89 -12.00
C SER A 368 -13.96 -3.82 -12.57
N SER A 369 -13.77 -3.81 -13.87
CA SER A 369 -12.87 -2.88 -14.58
C SER A 369 -13.36 -2.61 -16.00
N ASP A 370 -12.86 -1.56 -16.63
CA ASP A 370 -13.18 -1.19 -18.02
C ASP A 370 -12.69 -2.23 -19.03
N THR A 371 -11.76 -3.11 -18.65
CA THR A 371 -11.20 -4.18 -19.50
C THR A 371 -12.09 -5.41 -19.62
N LEU A 372 -13.22 -5.47 -18.89
CA LEU A 372 -14.17 -6.60 -18.94
C LEU A 372 -14.78 -6.82 -20.34
N THR A 373 -15.00 -5.75 -21.08
CA THR A 373 -15.51 -5.83 -22.45
C THR A 373 -14.50 -6.52 -23.38
N GLU A 374 -13.21 -6.16 -23.27
CA GLU A 374 -12.13 -6.76 -24.04
C GLU A 374 -11.91 -8.24 -23.63
N LEU A 375 -11.99 -8.52 -22.32
CA LEU A 375 -11.93 -9.89 -21.81
C LEU A 375 -13.07 -10.74 -22.37
N SER A 376 -14.29 -10.25 -22.34
CA SER A 376 -15.47 -10.95 -22.90
C SER A 376 -15.26 -11.29 -24.37
N GLN A 377 -14.79 -10.33 -25.17
CA GLN A 377 -14.50 -10.54 -26.60
C GLN A 377 -13.42 -11.62 -26.82
N ALA A 378 -12.38 -11.62 -26.02
CA ALA A 378 -11.32 -12.63 -26.12
C ALA A 378 -11.81 -14.04 -25.70
N LEU A 379 -12.73 -14.12 -24.74
CA LEU A 379 -13.23 -15.39 -24.20
C LEU A 379 -14.36 -16.01 -25.04
N ILE A 380 -15.11 -15.22 -25.83
CA ILE A 380 -16.15 -15.74 -26.75
C ILE A 380 -15.54 -16.72 -27.79
N GLU A 381 -14.28 -16.56 -28.17
CA GLU A 381 -13.61 -17.50 -29.06
C GLU A 381 -13.34 -18.87 -28.40
N VAL A 382 -13.41 -18.95 -27.08
CA VAL A 382 -13.09 -20.13 -26.27
C VAL A 382 -14.34 -20.87 -25.80
N GLY A 383 -15.42 -20.16 -25.53
CA GLY A 383 -16.64 -20.71 -24.99
C GLY A 383 -17.77 -19.70 -24.86
N THR A 384 -18.91 -20.15 -24.35
CA THR A 384 -20.01 -19.27 -23.99
C THR A 384 -19.62 -18.51 -22.72
N VAL A 385 -19.70 -17.18 -22.77
CA VAL A 385 -19.33 -16.29 -21.66
C VAL A 385 -20.59 -15.74 -21.00
N HIS A 386 -20.68 -15.92 -19.68
CA HIS A 386 -21.69 -15.31 -18.83
C HIS A 386 -21.03 -14.38 -17.83
N ILE A 387 -21.53 -13.13 -17.73
CA ILE A 387 -20.94 -12.09 -16.88
C ILE A 387 -22.00 -11.62 -15.89
N GLU A 388 -21.68 -11.72 -14.62
CA GLU A 388 -22.54 -11.28 -13.51
C GLU A 388 -21.79 -10.20 -12.70
N PRO A 389 -22.07 -8.92 -12.95
CA PRO A 389 -21.53 -7.81 -12.17
C PRO A 389 -22.23 -7.69 -10.81
N GLN A 390 -21.82 -6.70 -10.00
CA GLN A 390 -22.40 -6.38 -8.71
C GLN A 390 -22.35 -7.54 -7.72
N LYS A 391 -21.20 -8.19 -7.63
CA LYS A 391 -20.91 -9.24 -6.65
C LYS A 391 -20.00 -8.72 -5.55
N GLY A 392 -20.07 -9.39 -4.39
CA GLY A 392 -19.17 -9.20 -3.26
C GLY A 392 -18.46 -10.50 -2.93
N LEU A 393 -17.18 -10.41 -2.60
CA LEU A 393 -16.36 -11.51 -2.13
C LEU A 393 -16.10 -11.32 -0.64
N ILE A 394 -16.51 -12.29 0.20
CA ILE A 394 -16.25 -12.31 1.63
C ILE A 394 -15.28 -13.45 1.91
N SER A 395 -14.18 -13.18 2.63
CA SER A 395 -13.13 -14.15 2.93
C SER A 395 -12.88 -14.27 4.42
N LEU A 396 -13.02 -15.48 4.96
CA LEU A 396 -12.63 -15.83 6.32
C LEU A 396 -11.19 -16.35 6.27
N ILE A 397 -10.30 -15.71 7.03
CA ILE A 397 -8.86 -15.89 6.93
C ILE A 397 -8.32 -16.51 8.22
N GLY A 398 -7.35 -17.39 8.11
CA GLY A 398 -6.72 -18.06 9.24
C GLY A 398 -7.51 -19.26 9.76
N CYS A 399 -8.42 -19.83 8.93
CA CYS A 399 -9.27 -20.95 9.32
C CYS A 399 -8.45 -22.17 9.75
N SER A 400 -8.63 -22.64 10.97
CA SER A 400 -8.02 -23.88 11.44
C SER A 400 -8.58 -25.08 10.66
N LEU A 401 -7.71 -26.01 10.26
CA LEU A 401 -8.11 -27.24 9.57
C LEU A 401 -9.05 -28.12 10.38
N HIS A 402 -8.90 -28.10 11.72
CA HIS A 402 -9.74 -28.90 12.60
C HIS A 402 -11.16 -28.33 12.71
N ALA A 403 -11.31 -27.01 12.53
CA ALA A 403 -12.58 -26.31 12.57
C ALA A 403 -13.26 -26.19 11.20
N ALA A 404 -12.60 -26.58 10.09
CA ALA A 404 -13.08 -26.33 8.74
C ALA A 404 -14.52 -26.82 8.49
N ASN A 405 -14.88 -28.01 8.97
CA ASN A 405 -16.24 -28.56 8.81
C ASN A 405 -17.26 -27.76 9.63
N GLN A 406 -16.94 -27.43 10.87
CA GLN A 406 -17.81 -26.64 11.74
C GLN A 406 -17.95 -25.21 11.24
N LEU A 407 -16.84 -24.62 10.78
CA LEU A 407 -16.84 -23.27 10.20
C LEU A 407 -17.69 -23.19 8.92
N THR A 408 -17.59 -24.19 8.04
CA THR A 408 -18.43 -24.24 6.84
C THR A 408 -19.91 -24.32 7.21
N ALA A 409 -20.27 -25.15 8.19
CA ALA A 409 -21.64 -25.21 8.70
C ALA A 409 -22.09 -23.86 9.29
N THR A 410 -21.24 -23.22 10.10
CA THR A 410 -21.49 -21.88 10.66
C THR A 410 -21.71 -20.84 9.56
N VAL A 411 -20.90 -20.85 8.49
CA VAL A 411 -21.07 -19.93 7.36
C VAL A 411 -22.42 -20.11 6.71
N PHE A 412 -22.82 -21.35 6.36
CA PHE A 412 -24.13 -21.60 5.75
C PHE A 412 -25.29 -21.24 6.68
N GLN A 413 -25.19 -21.56 7.97
CA GLN A 413 -26.23 -21.20 8.94
C GLN A 413 -26.35 -19.69 9.12
N SER A 414 -25.23 -18.96 9.14
CA SER A 414 -25.22 -17.52 9.33
C SER A 414 -25.75 -16.76 8.13
N LEU A 415 -25.47 -17.25 6.93
CA LEU A 415 -25.96 -16.64 5.68
C LEU A 415 -27.43 -16.99 5.42
N GLY A 416 -27.93 -18.08 6.02
CA GLY A 416 -29.35 -18.45 5.93
C GLY A 416 -29.83 -18.67 4.49
N GLU A 417 -30.81 -17.87 4.05
CA GLU A 417 -31.40 -17.95 2.71
C GLU A 417 -30.68 -17.07 1.67
N LEU A 418 -29.59 -16.37 2.05
CA LEU A 418 -28.84 -15.55 1.10
C LEU A 418 -28.23 -16.44 0.00
N PRO A 419 -28.49 -16.17 -1.29
CA PRO A 419 -27.91 -16.94 -2.38
C PRO A 419 -26.41 -16.82 -2.39
N ILE A 420 -25.71 -17.97 -2.46
CA ILE A 420 -24.26 -18.04 -2.60
C ILE A 420 -23.95 -18.47 -4.01
N ASP A 421 -23.27 -17.60 -4.75
CA ASP A 421 -22.93 -17.86 -6.17
C ASP A 421 -21.68 -18.73 -6.30
N MET A 422 -20.72 -18.60 -5.37
CA MET A 422 -19.47 -19.34 -5.41
C MET A 422 -18.89 -19.51 -4.01
N ILE A 423 -18.30 -20.68 -3.75
CA ILE A 423 -17.51 -20.96 -2.55
C ILE A 423 -16.16 -21.50 -2.96
N THR A 424 -15.10 -21.00 -2.33
CA THR A 424 -13.77 -21.56 -2.45
C THR A 424 -13.17 -21.82 -1.07
N PHE A 425 -12.47 -22.93 -0.92
CA PHE A 425 -11.71 -23.26 0.28
C PHE A 425 -10.30 -23.68 -0.09
N THR A 426 -9.33 -22.95 0.44
CA THR A 426 -7.91 -23.25 0.21
C THR A 426 -7.27 -23.72 1.51
N LYS A 427 -7.04 -25.02 1.62
CA LYS A 427 -6.51 -25.68 2.81
C LYS A 427 -5.15 -25.12 3.25
N GLU A 428 -4.21 -24.96 2.31
CA GLU A 428 -2.85 -24.49 2.59
C GLU A 428 -2.85 -23.03 3.08
N LYS A 429 -3.71 -22.19 2.51
CA LYS A 429 -3.85 -20.79 2.87
C LYS A 429 -4.84 -20.54 4.01
N ARG A 430 -5.54 -21.58 4.45
CA ARG A 430 -6.53 -21.52 5.52
C ARG A 430 -7.59 -20.42 5.27
N ILE A 431 -8.11 -20.35 4.04
CA ILE A 431 -9.06 -19.32 3.62
C ILE A 431 -10.32 -20.00 3.10
N LEU A 432 -11.46 -19.54 3.61
CA LEU A 432 -12.79 -19.81 3.07
C LEU A 432 -13.35 -18.54 2.48
N SER A 433 -13.68 -18.55 1.19
CA SER A 433 -14.28 -17.38 0.55
C SER A 433 -15.65 -17.74 -0.03
N VAL A 434 -16.57 -16.79 0.06
CA VAL A 434 -17.92 -16.86 -0.53
C VAL A 434 -18.15 -15.65 -1.40
N VAL A 435 -18.78 -15.87 -2.57
CA VAL A 435 -19.25 -14.79 -3.45
C VAL A 435 -20.77 -14.75 -3.37
N ILE A 436 -21.30 -13.56 -3.16
CA ILE A 436 -22.74 -13.29 -3.04
C ILE A 436 -23.06 -11.99 -3.80
N ASP A 437 -24.34 -11.64 -3.87
CA ASP A 437 -24.76 -10.34 -4.40
C ASP A 437 -24.16 -9.18 -3.57
N GLU A 438 -23.71 -8.13 -4.24
CA GLU A 438 -23.02 -6.98 -3.61
C GLU A 438 -23.88 -6.30 -2.54
N ASN A 439 -25.19 -6.20 -2.77
CA ASN A 439 -26.11 -5.54 -1.84
C ASN A 439 -26.17 -6.20 -0.46
N HIS A 440 -25.86 -7.49 -0.40
CA HIS A 440 -25.86 -8.28 0.84
C HIS A 440 -24.50 -8.40 1.50
N THR A 441 -23.42 -7.94 0.85
CA THR A 441 -22.02 -8.18 1.31
C THR A 441 -21.78 -7.66 2.72
N ILE A 442 -22.18 -6.44 3.04
CA ILE A 442 -21.94 -5.83 4.36
C ILE A 442 -22.75 -6.53 5.45
N GLU A 443 -24.04 -6.82 5.18
CA GLU A 443 -24.90 -7.51 6.12
C GLU A 443 -24.39 -8.94 6.40
N ALA A 444 -24.09 -9.69 5.35
CA ALA A 444 -23.52 -11.03 5.46
C ALA A 444 -22.18 -11.02 6.25
N THR A 445 -21.33 -10.02 6.00
CA THR A 445 -20.09 -9.87 6.76
C THR A 445 -20.34 -9.65 8.26
N LYS A 446 -21.35 -8.84 8.63
CA LYS A 446 -21.74 -8.63 10.03
C LYS A 446 -22.28 -9.91 10.66
N LEU A 447 -23.13 -10.63 9.96
CA LEU A 447 -23.67 -11.92 10.45
C LEU A 447 -22.55 -12.92 10.68
N LEU A 448 -21.65 -13.10 9.72
CA LEU A 448 -20.50 -13.97 9.84
C LEU A 448 -19.57 -13.55 10.98
N HIS A 449 -19.30 -12.24 11.12
CA HIS A 449 -18.46 -11.75 12.21
C HIS A 449 -19.04 -12.07 13.58
N ARG A 450 -20.33 -11.83 13.78
CA ARG A 450 -21.02 -12.18 15.05
C ARG A 450 -20.98 -13.67 15.34
N SER A 451 -21.15 -14.50 14.32
CA SER A 451 -21.16 -15.96 14.52
C SER A 451 -19.78 -16.54 14.80
N VAL A 452 -18.71 -15.86 14.39
CA VAL A 452 -17.34 -16.33 14.51
C VAL A 452 -16.61 -15.71 15.71
N PHE A 453 -16.91 -14.44 16.05
CA PHE A 453 -16.20 -13.68 17.08
C PHE A 453 -17.10 -13.23 18.25
N GLY A 454 -18.41 -13.42 18.15
CA GLY A 454 -19.42 -13.03 19.15
C GLY A 454 -19.65 -14.00 20.29
#